data_94306ba87ef50c4d9f124c931bc11166
#
_entry.id   94306ba87ef50c4d9f124c931bc11166
#
_cell.length_a   1.000
_cell.length_b   1.000
_cell.length_c   1.000
_cell.angle_alpha   90.00
_cell.angle_beta   90.00
_cell.angle_gamma   90.00
#
_symmetry.space_group_name_H-M   'P 1'
#
loop_
_entity.id
_entity.type
_entity.pdbx_description
1 polymer ?
#
loop_
_entity_poly.entity_id
_entity_poly.type
_entity_poly.pdbx_seq_one_letter_code
_entity_poly.pdbx_strand_id
1 'polypeptide(L)'
;MCRTLGLLFATSLLATPLHSQDSLMARLRRQSDSLLSTWRQAELLADVADSLERVRAMAGSDTIAVRGLRIIVNPSPLPIREAAERAWPVIDSLFGSAAADLPRYPYIFRAVDPDSGVSRAVLHVGVELPWDLDVRATTTVLLTTVAAPDFDPALADWLGTALRPSLRPESERAAVFVQFVIAPSQAVRGCFLGDIARCKDVLQLDDSTGLVARWYVTPSEREALVTGAFGDYFASGATVPSLQRCRQHRDDACTALLQSLPPGSLPRPLAHAARVLLVREALRAGGRDAYRRLVANPRAPIADRLSSAAGIAIDSLVVRWRNDVLAARPTSLTLPWWAGLAAIGWTAIFGFCALRSSRWRL
;
A
#
# COMPACT_ATOMS: atom_id res chain seq x y z
N MET A 1 -3.83 32.18 74.17
CA MET A 1 -2.63 31.64 73.53
C MET A 1 -2.98 30.34 72.71
N CYS A 2 -3.94 30.34 71.81
CA CYS A 2 -4.36 29.10 71.12
C CYS A 2 -4.81 29.34 69.67
N ARG A 3 -4.40 30.46 69.01
CA ARG A 3 -4.78 30.77 67.60
C ARG A 3 -3.60 30.85 66.62
N THR A 4 -2.38 30.72 67.07
CA THR A 4 -1.16 30.83 66.23
C THR A 4 -0.53 29.49 65.88
N LEU A 5 -0.94 28.37 66.49
CA LEU A 5 -0.42 27.03 66.14
C LEU A 5 -1.13 26.36 64.95
N GLY A 6 -2.33 26.82 64.54
CA GLY A 6 -3.10 26.23 63.44
C GLY A 6 -2.63 26.65 62.04
N LEU A 7 -1.90 27.78 61.90
CA LEU A 7 -1.50 28.29 60.59
C LEU A 7 -0.17 27.70 60.08
N LEU A 8 0.69 27.20 61.00
CA LEU A 8 1.97 26.60 60.62
C LEU A 8 1.83 25.14 60.14
N PHE A 9 0.76 24.45 60.46
CA PHE A 9 0.50 23.08 59.96
C PHE A 9 -0.15 23.04 58.57
N ALA A 10 -0.86 24.08 58.15
CA ALA A 10 -1.50 24.15 56.83
C ALA A 10 -0.53 24.47 55.70
N THR A 11 0.57 25.15 56.00
CA THR A 11 1.60 25.48 54.95
C THR A 11 2.56 24.34 54.66
N SER A 12 2.71 23.37 55.58
CA SER A 12 3.63 22.22 55.38
C SER A 12 3.00 21.12 54.49
N LEU A 13 1.68 21.08 54.34
CA LEU A 13 0.96 20.06 53.58
C LEU A 13 0.82 20.42 52.08
N LEU A 14 1.04 21.68 51.70
CA LEU A 14 0.94 22.14 50.30
C LEU A 14 2.29 22.12 49.54
N ALA A 15 3.43 21.93 50.23
CA ALA A 15 4.76 21.91 49.62
C ALA A 15 5.25 20.52 49.19
N THR A 16 4.58 19.46 49.59
CA THR A 16 5.02 18.09 49.33
C THR A 16 4.70 17.52 47.93
N PRO A 17 3.67 17.95 47.19
CA PRO A 17 3.41 17.36 45.86
C PRO A 17 4.37 17.85 44.77
N LEU A 18 4.90 19.06 44.83
CA LEU A 18 5.80 19.61 43.80
C LEU A 18 7.15 18.90 43.74
N HIS A 19 7.74 18.58 44.90
CA HIS A 19 9.04 17.87 44.98
C HIS A 19 8.94 16.42 44.52
N SER A 20 7.80 15.76 44.68
CA SER A 20 7.59 14.40 44.22
C SER A 20 7.42 14.33 42.68
N GLN A 21 6.79 15.33 42.09
CA GLN A 21 6.64 15.43 40.62
C GLN A 21 7.99 15.70 39.93
N ASP A 22 8.81 16.59 40.47
CA ASP A 22 10.16 16.88 39.93
C ASP A 22 11.04 15.63 39.99
N SER A 23 10.96 14.83 41.06
CA SER A 23 11.73 13.59 41.20
C SER A 23 11.23 12.50 40.22
N LEU A 24 9.93 12.43 39.98
CA LEU A 24 9.34 11.52 39.00
C LEU A 24 9.76 11.90 37.58
N MET A 25 9.64 13.16 37.20
CA MET A 25 10.07 13.69 35.91
C MET A 25 11.56 13.47 35.64
N ALA A 26 12.41 13.69 36.67
CA ALA A 26 13.84 13.41 36.57
C ALA A 26 14.13 11.89 36.36
N ARG A 27 13.34 11.02 36.98
CA ARG A 27 13.43 9.56 36.77
C ARG A 27 13.00 9.16 35.37
N LEU A 28 11.87 9.68 34.88
CA LEU A 28 11.35 9.39 33.54
C LEU A 28 12.34 9.89 32.47
N ARG A 29 12.94 11.07 32.63
CA ARG A 29 13.99 11.56 31.72
C ARG A 29 15.18 10.62 31.67
N ARG A 30 15.70 10.19 32.81
CA ARG A 30 16.83 9.23 32.85
C ARG A 30 16.47 7.89 32.19
N GLN A 31 15.25 7.40 32.40
CA GLN A 31 14.79 6.17 31.72
C GLN A 31 14.68 6.36 30.21
N SER A 32 14.14 7.50 29.77
CA SER A 32 14.06 7.84 28.35
C SER A 32 15.46 7.95 27.72
N ASP A 33 16.40 8.63 28.37
CA ASP A 33 17.77 8.77 27.86
C ASP A 33 18.49 7.40 27.80
N SER A 34 18.26 6.54 28.79
CA SER A 34 18.77 5.17 28.81
C SER A 34 18.20 4.35 27.68
N LEU A 35 16.88 4.41 27.45
CA LEU A 35 16.23 3.70 26.35
C LEU A 35 16.73 4.19 24.99
N LEU A 36 16.87 5.50 24.80
CA LEU A 36 17.40 6.09 23.58
C LEU A 36 18.86 5.66 23.32
N SER A 37 19.70 5.60 24.37
CA SER A 37 21.08 5.14 24.22
C SER A 37 21.14 3.65 23.83
N THR A 38 20.31 2.83 24.47
CA THR A 38 20.21 1.40 24.17
C THR A 38 19.70 1.17 22.74
N TRP A 39 18.70 1.95 22.31
CA TRP A 39 18.19 1.88 20.95
C TRP A 39 19.24 2.26 19.90
N ARG A 40 19.98 3.36 20.12
CA ARG A 40 21.09 3.77 19.23
C ARG A 40 22.18 2.69 19.15
N GLN A 41 22.52 2.07 20.27
CA GLN A 41 23.48 0.95 20.27
C GLN A 41 22.95 -0.25 19.48
N ALA A 42 21.67 -0.59 19.63
CA ALA A 42 21.04 -1.67 18.88
C ALA A 42 21.04 -1.37 17.38
N GLU A 43 20.76 -0.13 16.98
CA GLU A 43 20.80 0.31 15.58
C GLU A 43 22.21 0.20 14.98
N LEU A 44 23.24 0.67 15.70
CA LEU A 44 24.64 0.51 15.27
C LEU A 44 25.05 -0.96 15.13
N LEU A 45 24.63 -1.81 16.06
CA LEU A 45 24.91 -3.24 16.00
C LEU A 45 24.17 -3.92 14.83
N ALA A 46 22.94 -3.49 14.53
CA ALA A 46 22.21 -3.94 13.37
C ALA A 46 22.93 -3.57 12.08
N ASP A 47 23.39 -2.32 11.91
CA ASP A 47 24.15 -1.86 10.75
C ASP A 47 25.45 -2.66 10.54
N VAL A 48 26.17 -2.97 11.65
CA VAL A 48 27.36 -3.82 11.59
C VAL A 48 27.02 -5.25 11.20
N ALA A 49 25.94 -5.81 11.76
CA ALA A 49 25.47 -7.16 11.42
C ALA A 49 25.08 -7.24 9.95
N ASP A 50 24.34 -6.25 9.42
CA ASP A 50 23.98 -6.16 8.02
C ASP A 50 25.18 -6.06 7.09
N SER A 51 26.20 -5.31 7.53
CA SER A 51 27.46 -5.22 6.78
C SER A 51 28.21 -6.54 6.73
N LEU A 52 28.28 -7.27 7.85
CA LEU A 52 28.91 -8.58 7.93
C LEU A 52 28.13 -9.64 7.16
N GLU A 53 26.79 -9.60 7.20
CA GLU A 53 25.95 -10.50 6.41
C GLU A 53 26.10 -10.27 4.91
N ARG A 54 26.21 -8.99 4.46
CA ARG A 54 26.54 -8.67 3.07
C ARG A 54 27.85 -9.33 2.64
N VAL A 55 28.89 -9.15 3.43
CA VAL A 55 30.21 -9.74 3.14
C VAL A 55 30.12 -11.28 3.09
N ARG A 56 29.41 -11.91 4.04
CA ARG A 56 29.19 -13.36 4.06
C ARG A 56 28.33 -13.87 2.91
N ALA A 57 27.28 -13.14 2.55
CA ALA A 57 26.40 -13.50 1.44
C ALA A 57 27.16 -13.43 0.09
N MET A 58 28.13 -12.53 -0.01
CA MET A 58 28.98 -12.40 -1.21
C MET A 58 30.18 -13.36 -1.22
N ALA A 59 30.60 -13.85 -0.06
CA ALA A 59 31.70 -14.82 0.06
C ALA A 59 31.25 -16.20 -0.43
N GLY A 60 31.90 -16.71 -1.48
CA GLY A 60 31.57 -18.01 -2.09
C GLY A 60 30.33 -18.00 -2.98
N SER A 61 29.83 -16.81 -3.36
CA SER A 61 28.73 -16.66 -4.28
C SER A 61 29.21 -16.41 -5.71
N ASP A 62 28.48 -16.95 -6.67
CA ASP A 62 28.70 -16.69 -8.09
C ASP A 62 27.92 -15.43 -8.51
N THR A 63 28.52 -14.64 -9.41
CA THR A 63 27.85 -13.52 -10.04
C THR A 63 27.41 -13.94 -11.45
N ILE A 64 26.12 -13.98 -11.65
CA ILE A 64 25.50 -14.28 -12.94
C ILE A 64 25.02 -12.95 -13.57
N ALA A 65 25.58 -12.62 -14.73
CA ALA A 65 25.12 -11.48 -15.53
C ALA A 65 24.26 -12.01 -16.68
N VAL A 66 23.02 -11.54 -16.77
CA VAL A 66 22.10 -11.89 -17.87
C VAL A 66 21.44 -10.61 -18.35
N ARG A 67 21.69 -10.24 -19.61
CA ARG A 67 21.18 -8.98 -20.19
C ARG A 67 21.58 -7.78 -19.31
N GLY A 68 20.61 -7.03 -18.79
CA GLY A 68 20.82 -5.92 -17.86
C GLY A 68 20.70 -6.30 -16.38
N LEU A 69 20.65 -7.58 -16.03
CA LEU A 69 20.52 -8.03 -14.64
C LEU A 69 21.84 -8.56 -14.11
N ARG A 70 22.15 -8.19 -12.87
CA ARG A 70 23.28 -8.71 -12.10
C ARG A 70 22.76 -9.45 -10.89
N ILE A 71 23.04 -10.76 -10.82
CA ILE A 71 22.49 -11.64 -9.81
C ILE A 71 23.64 -12.32 -9.07
N ILE A 72 23.68 -12.15 -7.76
CA ILE A 72 24.65 -12.77 -6.86
C ILE A 72 23.92 -13.89 -6.15
N VAL A 73 24.40 -15.12 -6.30
CA VAL A 73 23.77 -16.31 -5.69
C VAL A 73 24.83 -17.33 -5.31
N ASN A 74 24.62 -18.04 -4.17
CA ASN A 74 25.47 -19.16 -3.84
C ASN A 74 25.27 -20.33 -4.84
N PRO A 75 26.28 -21.20 -5.05
CA PRO A 75 26.15 -22.35 -5.92
C PRO A 75 24.90 -23.18 -5.59
N SER A 76 24.03 -23.34 -6.58
CA SER A 76 22.72 -23.97 -6.36
C SER A 76 22.12 -24.47 -7.69
N PRO A 77 21.17 -25.43 -7.66
CA PRO A 77 20.48 -25.90 -8.86
C PRO A 77 19.42 -24.92 -9.39
N LEU A 78 19.24 -23.75 -8.75
CA LEU A 78 18.24 -22.76 -9.19
C LEU A 78 18.42 -22.38 -10.66
N PRO A 79 17.36 -22.36 -11.47
CA PRO A 79 17.41 -22.04 -12.89
C PRO A 79 17.48 -20.52 -13.13
N ILE A 80 18.45 -19.85 -12.48
CA ILE A 80 18.58 -18.38 -12.43
C ILE A 80 18.73 -17.78 -13.83
N ARG A 81 19.57 -18.37 -14.67
CA ARG A 81 19.83 -17.84 -16.02
C ARG A 81 18.57 -17.85 -16.87
N GLU A 82 17.87 -18.98 -16.92
CA GLU A 82 16.65 -19.11 -17.70
C GLU A 82 15.54 -18.21 -17.15
N ALA A 83 15.41 -18.13 -15.83
CA ALA A 83 14.44 -17.22 -15.18
C ALA A 83 14.74 -15.74 -15.49
N ALA A 84 16.02 -15.35 -15.49
CA ALA A 84 16.44 -13.98 -15.84
C ALA A 84 16.19 -13.64 -17.31
N GLU A 85 16.40 -14.59 -18.22
CA GLU A 85 16.07 -14.41 -19.63
C GLU A 85 14.57 -14.21 -19.86
N ARG A 86 13.73 -14.92 -19.10
CA ARG A 86 12.27 -14.75 -19.14
C ARG A 86 11.79 -13.46 -18.47
N ALA A 87 12.46 -13.03 -17.39
CA ALA A 87 12.11 -11.81 -16.66
C ALA A 87 12.49 -10.55 -17.44
N TRP A 88 13.61 -10.58 -18.16
CA TRP A 88 14.18 -9.40 -18.78
C TRP A 88 13.23 -8.64 -19.73
N PRO A 89 12.50 -9.27 -20.67
CA PRO A 89 11.57 -8.54 -21.54
C PRO A 89 10.51 -7.75 -20.78
N VAL A 90 10.02 -8.31 -19.66
CA VAL A 90 9.01 -7.67 -18.81
C VAL A 90 9.60 -6.49 -18.06
N ILE A 91 10.83 -6.63 -17.56
CA ILE A 91 11.59 -5.57 -16.88
C ILE A 91 11.93 -4.44 -17.84
N ASP A 92 12.50 -4.77 -19.02
CA ASP A 92 12.86 -3.80 -20.05
C ASP A 92 11.64 -3.04 -20.57
N SER A 93 10.49 -3.70 -20.70
CA SER A 93 9.25 -3.04 -21.12
C SER A 93 8.74 -2.01 -20.11
N LEU A 94 9.02 -2.20 -18.82
CA LEU A 94 8.61 -1.26 -17.76
C LEU A 94 9.60 -0.09 -17.65
N PHE A 95 10.90 -0.38 -17.55
CA PHE A 95 11.91 0.63 -17.25
C PHE A 95 12.55 1.25 -18.51
N GLY A 96 12.41 0.60 -19.66
CA GLY A 96 12.92 1.09 -20.94
C GLY A 96 14.42 1.40 -20.88
N SER A 97 14.81 2.63 -21.25
CA SER A 97 16.22 3.05 -21.22
C SER A 97 16.82 3.08 -19.81
N ALA A 98 16.00 3.22 -18.76
CA ALA A 98 16.47 3.17 -17.38
C ALA A 98 16.86 1.75 -16.92
N ALA A 99 16.44 0.70 -17.63
CA ALA A 99 16.87 -0.67 -17.35
C ALA A 99 18.40 -0.86 -17.44
N ALA A 100 19.09 0.02 -18.15
CA ALA A 100 20.56 0.04 -18.21
C ALA A 100 21.22 0.35 -16.84
N ASP A 101 20.48 0.95 -15.90
CA ASP A 101 20.98 1.27 -14.57
C ASP A 101 20.80 0.12 -13.57
N LEU A 102 20.01 -0.91 -13.89
CA LEU A 102 19.72 -2.06 -13.00
C LEU A 102 20.96 -2.83 -12.52
N PRO A 103 22.08 -2.98 -13.29
CA PRO A 103 23.27 -3.66 -12.77
C PRO A 103 23.89 -2.99 -11.53
N ARG A 104 23.54 -1.72 -11.25
CA ARG A 104 23.95 -1.01 -10.02
C ARG A 104 23.23 -1.57 -8.78
N TYR A 105 22.07 -2.23 -8.97
CA TYR A 105 21.25 -2.81 -7.93
C TYR A 105 21.21 -4.33 -8.09
N PRO A 106 22.25 -5.06 -7.67
CA PRO A 106 22.31 -6.50 -7.87
C PRO A 106 21.24 -7.20 -7.05
N TYR A 107 20.68 -8.26 -7.62
CA TYR A 107 19.94 -9.24 -6.82
C TYR A 107 20.91 -10.01 -5.95
N ILE A 108 20.56 -10.22 -4.70
CA ILE A 108 21.32 -11.04 -3.77
C ILE A 108 20.40 -12.16 -3.33
N PHE A 109 20.66 -13.36 -3.82
CA PHE A 109 19.89 -14.56 -3.50
C PHE A 109 20.71 -15.54 -2.71
N ARG A 110 20.07 -16.19 -1.77
CA ARG A 110 20.60 -17.30 -1.03
C ARG A 110 19.70 -18.51 -1.23
N ALA A 111 20.18 -19.49 -2.01
CA ALA A 111 19.50 -20.75 -2.16
C ALA A 111 19.64 -21.58 -0.89
N VAL A 112 18.52 -22.05 -0.35
CA VAL A 112 18.45 -22.86 0.87
C VAL A 112 17.69 -24.14 0.62
N ASP A 113 18.07 -25.19 1.36
CA ASP A 113 17.33 -26.44 1.36
C ASP A 113 16.03 -26.26 2.16
N PRO A 114 14.85 -26.42 1.53
CA PRO A 114 13.57 -26.29 2.21
C PRO A 114 13.39 -27.34 3.31
N ASP A 115 14.02 -28.52 3.17
CA ASP A 115 13.89 -29.62 4.11
C ASP A 115 14.88 -29.52 5.29
N SER A 116 15.79 -28.57 5.26
CA SER A 116 16.83 -28.42 6.28
C SER A 116 16.31 -28.13 7.69
N GLY A 117 15.04 -27.74 7.82
CA GLY A 117 14.40 -27.39 9.10
C GLY A 117 15.04 -26.20 9.83
N VAL A 118 16.08 -25.61 9.25
CA VAL A 118 16.78 -24.45 9.82
C VAL A 118 16.01 -23.19 9.49
N SER A 119 15.12 -22.79 10.40
CA SER A 119 14.61 -21.42 10.42
C SER A 119 15.78 -20.48 10.69
N ARG A 120 16.25 -19.80 9.67
CA ARG A 120 17.32 -18.81 9.83
C ARG A 120 16.74 -17.50 10.28
N ALA A 121 17.53 -16.76 11.04
CA ALA A 121 17.26 -15.36 11.37
C ALA A 121 16.98 -14.58 10.07
N VAL A 122 16.09 -13.61 10.16
CA VAL A 122 15.73 -12.72 9.05
C VAL A 122 17.02 -12.22 8.39
N LEU A 123 17.17 -12.46 7.09
CA LEU A 123 18.23 -11.85 6.33
C LEU A 123 17.91 -10.38 6.16
N HIS A 124 18.78 -9.53 6.67
CA HIS A 124 18.68 -8.07 6.46
C HIS A 124 19.05 -7.66 5.03
N VAL A 125 19.81 -8.50 4.33
CA VAL A 125 20.25 -8.24 2.96
C VAL A 125 20.03 -9.46 2.07
N GLY A 126 19.25 -9.26 0.99
CA GLY A 126 18.95 -10.30 0.02
C GLY A 126 17.67 -11.08 0.32
N VAL A 127 17.46 -12.15 -0.44
CA VAL A 127 16.26 -12.98 -0.36
C VAL A 127 16.68 -14.45 -0.27
N GLU A 128 16.18 -15.17 0.71
CA GLU A 128 16.32 -16.63 0.76
C GLU A 128 15.31 -17.28 -0.20
N LEU A 129 15.80 -18.21 -0.99
CA LEU A 129 15.01 -18.96 -1.97
C LEU A 129 15.18 -20.46 -1.75
N PRO A 130 14.10 -21.23 -1.71
CA PRO A 130 14.19 -22.68 -1.82
C PRO A 130 14.93 -23.07 -3.11
N TRP A 131 15.87 -23.99 -3.01
CA TRP A 131 16.70 -24.41 -4.16
C TRP A 131 15.95 -25.22 -5.21
N ASP A 132 14.76 -25.73 -4.87
CA ASP A 132 13.89 -26.54 -5.73
C ASP A 132 12.88 -25.70 -6.54
N LEU A 133 12.99 -24.35 -6.49
CA LEU A 133 12.10 -23.50 -7.27
C LEU A 133 12.25 -23.73 -8.76
N ASP A 134 11.12 -23.89 -9.44
CA ASP A 134 11.07 -23.97 -10.88
C ASP A 134 11.38 -22.61 -11.56
N VAL A 135 11.55 -22.63 -12.87
CA VAL A 135 11.84 -21.44 -13.66
C VAL A 135 10.76 -20.38 -13.51
N ARG A 136 9.49 -20.76 -13.42
CA ARG A 136 8.36 -19.83 -13.31
C ARG A 136 8.35 -19.12 -11.95
N ALA A 137 8.54 -19.88 -10.88
CA ALA A 137 8.62 -19.32 -9.52
C ALA A 137 9.83 -18.41 -9.38
N THR A 138 11.01 -18.85 -9.86
CA THR A 138 12.23 -18.03 -9.86
C THR A 138 12.06 -16.74 -10.69
N THR A 139 11.40 -16.82 -11.86
CA THR A 139 11.06 -15.63 -12.66
C THR A 139 10.17 -14.66 -11.87
N THR A 140 9.16 -15.20 -11.17
CA THR A 140 8.26 -14.39 -10.34
C THR A 140 9.02 -13.66 -9.23
N VAL A 141 9.96 -14.33 -8.58
CA VAL A 141 10.81 -13.70 -7.56
C VAL A 141 11.64 -12.57 -8.18
N LEU A 142 12.30 -12.80 -9.32
CA LEU A 142 13.07 -11.75 -10.00
C LEU A 142 12.20 -10.52 -10.32
N LEU A 143 10.97 -10.69 -10.77
CA LEU A 143 10.07 -9.59 -11.06
C LEU A 143 9.56 -8.86 -9.81
N THR A 144 9.34 -9.58 -8.71
CA THR A 144 8.84 -9.00 -7.47
C THR A 144 9.91 -8.33 -6.62
N THR A 145 11.18 -8.70 -6.82
CA THR A 145 12.32 -8.15 -6.07
C THR A 145 13.17 -7.17 -6.89
N VAL A 146 12.79 -6.88 -8.14
CA VAL A 146 13.53 -5.93 -8.96
C VAL A 146 13.56 -4.55 -8.29
N ALA A 147 14.76 -3.98 -8.17
CA ALA A 147 14.91 -2.60 -7.71
C ALA A 147 14.49 -1.63 -8.81
N ALA A 148 13.69 -0.63 -8.47
CA ALA A 148 13.34 0.42 -9.42
C ALA A 148 14.47 1.46 -9.48
N PRO A 149 15.05 1.74 -10.67
CA PRO A 149 16.10 2.73 -10.80
C PRO A 149 15.60 4.11 -10.36
N ASP A 150 16.35 4.78 -9.48
CA ASP A 150 16.10 6.17 -9.02
C ASP A 150 14.63 6.48 -8.64
N PHE A 151 13.95 5.52 -8.02
CA PHE A 151 12.55 5.66 -7.60
C PHE A 151 12.46 6.46 -6.29
N ASP A 152 11.82 7.62 -6.36
CA ASP A 152 11.75 8.56 -5.24
C ASP A 152 10.59 8.27 -4.25
N PRO A 153 10.73 8.71 -2.96
CA PRO A 153 9.73 8.47 -1.93
C PRO A 153 8.35 9.05 -2.24
N ALA A 154 8.27 10.23 -2.87
CA ALA A 154 6.97 10.89 -3.12
C ALA A 154 6.12 10.08 -4.11
N LEU A 155 6.75 9.52 -5.13
CA LEU A 155 6.08 8.63 -6.08
C LEU A 155 5.71 7.31 -5.42
N ALA A 156 6.56 6.77 -4.52
CA ALA A 156 6.28 5.56 -3.74
C ALA A 156 5.07 5.76 -2.83
N ASP A 157 5.01 6.86 -2.09
CA ASP A 157 3.89 7.20 -1.21
C ASP A 157 2.59 7.39 -1.98
N TRP A 158 2.65 8.09 -3.11
CA TRP A 158 1.47 8.25 -3.95
C TRP A 158 0.99 6.91 -4.50
N LEU A 159 1.86 6.06 -5.01
CA LEU A 159 1.49 4.72 -5.48
C LEU A 159 0.96 3.85 -4.34
N GLY A 160 1.49 3.98 -3.14
CA GLY A 160 1.22 3.12 -1.99
C GLY A 160 1.81 1.71 -2.15
N THR A 161 2.72 1.53 -3.11
CA THR A 161 3.46 0.29 -3.37
C THR A 161 4.66 0.58 -4.27
N ALA A 162 5.60 -0.35 -4.35
CA ALA A 162 6.67 -0.28 -5.33
C ALA A 162 6.13 -0.52 -6.75
N LEU A 163 6.66 0.22 -7.73
CA LEU A 163 6.41 -0.04 -9.14
C LEU A 163 7.18 -1.29 -9.56
N ARG A 164 6.45 -2.35 -9.87
CA ARG A 164 7.03 -3.65 -10.25
C ARG A 164 6.53 -4.10 -11.60
N PRO A 165 7.34 -4.85 -12.37
CA PRO A 165 6.88 -5.51 -13.58
C PRO A 165 5.79 -6.53 -13.26
N SER A 166 4.88 -6.77 -14.20
CA SER A 166 3.81 -7.75 -14.03
C SER A 166 3.79 -8.75 -15.18
N LEU A 167 3.65 -10.02 -14.83
CA LEU A 167 3.42 -11.10 -15.79
C LEU A 167 1.96 -11.18 -16.25
N ARG A 168 1.04 -10.55 -15.50
CA ARG A 168 -0.41 -10.65 -15.74
C ARG A 168 -1.08 -9.28 -15.74
N PRO A 169 -0.70 -8.36 -16.63
CA PRO A 169 -1.27 -7.01 -16.65
C PRO A 169 -2.78 -7.01 -16.91
N GLU A 170 -3.30 -8.00 -17.63
CA GLU A 170 -4.73 -8.14 -17.90
C GLU A 170 -5.54 -8.50 -16.65
N SER A 171 -5.02 -9.37 -15.82
CA SER A 171 -5.63 -9.72 -14.53
C SER A 171 -5.71 -8.52 -13.58
N GLU A 172 -4.67 -7.67 -13.58
CA GLU A 172 -4.66 -6.44 -12.78
C GLU A 172 -5.68 -5.41 -13.30
N ARG A 173 -5.80 -5.26 -14.63
CA ARG A 173 -6.84 -4.41 -15.23
C ARG A 173 -8.24 -4.90 -14.89
N ALA A 174 -8.47 -6.20 -14.98
CA ALA A 174 -9.74 -6.81 -14.59
C ALA A 174 -10.06 -6.58 -13.10
N ALA A 175 -9.07 -6.65 -12.21
CA ALA A 175 -9.25 -6.37 -10.80
C ALA A 175 -9.63 -4.91 -10.54
N VAL A 176 -9.04 -3.95 -11.26
CA VAL A 176 -9.43 -2.53 -11.16
C VAL A 176 -10.81 -2.29 -11.77
N PHE A 177 -11.17 -2.97 -12.87
CA PHE A 177 -12.52 -2.94 -13.40
C PHE A 177 -13.56 -3.38 -12.37
N VAL A 178 -13.31 -4.49 -11.67
CA VAL A 178 -14.19 -4.96 -10.59
C VAL A 178 -14.33 -3.89 -9.49
N GLN A 179 -13.25 -3.21 -9.11
CA GLN A 179 -13.32 -2.12 -8.14
C GLN A 179 -14.25 -0.99 -8.61
N PHE A 180 -14.22 -0.62 -9.88
CA PHE A 180 -15.16 0.37 -10.42
C PHE A 180 -16.61 -0.06 -10.28
N VAL A 181 -16.91 -1.33 -10.52
CA VAL A 181 -18.29 -1.85 -10.50
C VAL A 181 -18.83 -1.96 -9.07
N ILE A 182 -18.01 -2.42 -8.13
CA ILE A 182 -18.45 -2.68 -6.75
C ILE A 182 -18.22 -1.50 -5.79
N ALA A 183 -17.50 -0.46 -6.22
CA ALA A 183 -17.17 0.65 -5.34
C ALA A 183 -18.44 1.36 -4.85
N PRO A 184 -18.59 1.55 -3.53
CA PRO A 184 -19.71 2.32 -2.98
C PRO A 184 -19.56 3.82 -3.26
N SER A 185 -18.35 4.31 -3.54
CA SER A 185 -18.02 5.73 -3.69
C SER A 185 -18.63 6.38 -4.92
N GLN A 186 -19.36 7.48 -4.72
CA GLN A 186 -19.90 8.29 -5.81
C GLN A 186 -18.80 8.91 -6.68
N ALA A 187 -17.64 9.24 -6.11
CA ALA A 187 -16.51 9.73 -6.89
C ALA A 187 -16.01 8.66 -7.87
N VAL A 188 -15.90 7.40 -7.43
CA VAL A 188 -15.51 6.28 -8.31
C VAL A 188 -16.57 6.02 -9.37
N ARG A 189 -17.85 6.09 -9.03
CA ARG A 189 -18.95 5.94 -10.01
C ARG A 189 -18.92 7.05 -11.06
N GLY A 190 -18.67 8.30 -10.64
CA GLY A 190 -18.49 9.43 -11.57
C GLY A 190 -17.35 9.18 -12.55
N CYS A 191 -16.18 8.74 -12.05
CA CYS A 191 -15.05 8.33 -12.88
C CYS A 191 -15.43 7.19 -13.85
N PHE A 192 -16.11 6.16 -13.36
CA PHE A 192 -16.60 5.06 -14.20
C PHE A 192 -17.51 5.55 -15.34
N LEU A 193 -18.37 6.52 -15.07
CA LEU A 193 -19.30 7.11 -16.06
C LEU A 193 -18.63 8.10 -17.01
N GLY A 194 -17.38 8.50 -16.78
CA GLY A 194 -16.61 9.35 -17.70
C GLY A 194 -16.32 10.76 -17.22
N ASP A 195 -16.61 11.07 -15.97
CA ASP A 195 -16.22 12.34 -15.36
C ASP A 195 -14.70 12.31 -15.06
N ILE A 196 -13.91 12.97 -15.89
CA ILE A 196 -12.45 13.01 -15.80
C ILE A 196 -11.98 13.74 -14.55
N ALA A 197 -12.69 14.77 -14.09
CA ALA A 197 -12.35 15.42 -12.83
C ALA A 197 -12.46 14.45 -11.66
N ARG A 198 -13.53 13.66 -11.61
CA ARG A 198 -13.67 12.59 -10.61
C ARG A 198 -12.61 11.52 -10.73
N CYS A 199 -12.18 11.16 -11.94
CA CYS A 199 -11.05 10.24 -12.10
C CYS A 199 -9.76 10.80 -11.48
N LYS A 200 -9.47 12.09 -11.72
CA LYS A 200 -8.31 12.76 -11.13
C LYS A 200 -8.41 12.80 -9.60
N ASP A 201 -9.59 13.09 -9.05
CA ASP A 201 -9.84 13.06 -7.60
C ASP A 201 -9.54 11.71 -6.97
N VAL A 202 -10.11 10.61 -7.50
CA VAL A 202 -9.95 9.28 -6.93
C VAL A 202 -8.54 8.69 -7.14
N LEU A 203 -7.82 9.17 -8.16
CA LEU A 203 -6.41 8.84 -8.41
C LEU A 203 -5.45 9.75 -7.65
N GLN A 204 -5.96 10.81 -7.00
CA GLN A 204 -5.17 11.79 -6.25
C GLN A 204 -4.08 12.44 -7.14
N LEU A 205 -4.51 12.94 -8.29
CA LEU A 205 -3.61 13.61 -9.25
C LEU A 205 -3.51 15.13 -9.02
N ASP A 206 -4.55 15.72 -8.46
CA ASP A 206 -4.58 17.14 -8.08
C ASP A 206 -4.12 17.32 -6.64
N ASP A 207 -4.04 18.57 -6.20
CA ASP A 207 -3.66 18.95 -4.84
C ASP A 207 -4.36 18.11 -3.77
N SER A 208 -3.65 17.78 -2.69
CA SER A 208 -4.16 16.98 -1.57
C SER A 208 -5.16 17.72 -0.68
N THR A 209 -5.43 19.01 -0.92
CA THR A 209 -6.40 19.77 -0.14
C THR A 209 -7.84 19.34 -0.43
N GLY A 210 -8.67 19.30 0.59
CA GLY A 210 -10.10 18.97 0.46
C GLY A 210 -10.41 17.53 0.05
N LEU A 211 -9.50 16.58 0.26
CA LEU A 211 -9.68 15.17 -0.10
C LEU A 211 -10.97 14.56 0.43
N VAL A 212 -11.39 14.90 1.65
CA VAL A 212 -12.62 14.37 2.26
C VAL A 212 -13.84 14.65 1.36
N ALA A 213 -14.01 15.88 0.90
CA ALA A 213 -15.14 16.26 0.05
C ALA A 213 -15.04 15.71 -1.37
N ARG A 214 -13.81 15.53 -1.88
CA ARG A 214 -13.57 15.00 -3.23
C ARG A 214 -13.73 13.49 -3.31
N TRP A 215 -13.28 12.77 -2.29
CA TRP A 215 -13.37 11.30 -2.24
C TRP A 215 -14.72 10.80 -1.76
N TYR A 216 -15.33 11.51 -0.79
CA TYR A 216 -16.62 11.16 -0.19
C TYR A 216 -17.60 12.29 -0.45
N VAL A 217 -18.17 12.28 -1.65
CA VAL A 217 -18.94 13.39 -2.23
C VAL A 217 -20.24 13.63 -1.47
N THR A 218 -20.89 12.56 -1.00
CA THR A 218 -22.19 12.70 -0.34
C THR A 218 -22.10 12.71 1.19
N PRO A 219 -23.00 13.43 1.88
CA PRO A 219 -23.09 13.37 3.35
C PRO A 219 -23.21 11.96 3.91
N SER A 220 -24.00 11.10 3.24
CA SER A 220 -24.19 9.71 3.65
C SER A 220 -22.92 8.87 3.57
N GLU A 221 -22.05 9.10 2.58
CA GLU A 221 -20.74 8.43 2.50
C GLU A 221 -19.84 8.85 3.68
N ARG A 222 -19.80 10.14 4.00
CA ARG A 222 -19.01 10.66 5.12
C ARG A 222 -19.52 10.16 6.47
N GLU A 223 -20.84 10.13 6.66
CA GLU A 223 -21.46 9.56 7.85
C GLU A 223 -21.15 8.06 7.99
N ALA A 224 -21.34 7.28 6.92
CA ALA A 224 -21.06 5.84 6.92
C ALA A 224 -19.58 5.56 7.23
N LEU A 225 -18.66 6.37 6.73
CA LEU A 225 -17.25 6.22 7.01
C LEU A 225 -16.92 6.52 8.48
N VAL A 226 -17.44 7.62 9.04
CA VAL A 226 -17.24 8.00 10.44
C VAL A 226 -17.85 6.97 11.39
N THR A 227 -19.08 6.52 11.12
CA THR A 227 -19.82 5.63 12.05
C THR A 227 -19.40 4.16 11.90
N GLY A 228 -19.00 3.74 10.70
CA GLY A 228 -18.57 2.38 10.40
C GLY A 228 -17.07 2.20 10.59
N ALA A 229 -16.24 2.76 9.69
CA ALA A 229 -14.81 2.48 9.67
C ALA A 229 -14.03 3.12 10.85
N PHE A 230 -14.49 4.29 11.34
CA PHE A 230 -13.80 5.05 12.39
C PHE A 230 -14.64 5.22 13.66
N GLY A 231 -15.76 4.49 13.78
CA GLY A 231 -16.67 4.64 14.93
C GLY A 231 -15.97 4.47 16.27
N ASP A 232 -15.16 3.44 16.41
CA ASP A 232 -14.41 3.16 17.64
C ASP A 232 -13.31 4.19 17.90
N TYR A 233 -12.64 4.67 16.85
CA TYR A 233 -11.60 5.71 16.94
C TYR A 233 -12.17 7.01 17.55
N PHE A 234 -13.37 7.42 17.13
CA PHE A 234 -14.04 8.63 17.62
C PHE A 234 -14.89 8.43 18.86
N ALA A 235 -15.03 7.20 19.35
CA ALA A 235 -15.90 6.87 20.49
C ALA A 235 -15.33 7.27 21.85
N SER A 236 -14.22 7.99 21.93
CA SER A 236 -13.57 8.37 23.18
C SER A 236 -13.25 9.86 23.26
N GLY A 237 -13.23 10.39 24.47
CA GLY A 237 -12.74 11.73 24.78
C GLY A 237 -13.52 12.87 24.12
N ALA A 238 -12.81 13.87 23.64
CA ALA A 238 -13.37 15.10 23.09
C ALA A 238 -14.13 14.92 21.77
N THR A 239 -13.97 13.79 21.10
CA THR A 239 -14.63 13.51 19.81
C THR A 239 -16.05 12.98 19.93
N VAL A 240 -16.43 12.46 21.11
CA VAL A 240 -17.77 11.88 21.37
C VAL A 240 -18.92 12.83 20.98
N PRO A 241 -18.94 14.12 21.38
CA PRO A 241 -20.04 15.01 21.01
C PRO A 241 -20.13 15.23 19.49
N SER A 242 -19.00 15.28 18.79
CA SER A 242 -18.96 15.40 17.34
C SER A 242 -19.41 14.13 16.64
N LEU A 243 -19.06 12.95 17.17
CA LEU A 243 -19.56 11.67 16.68
C LEU A 243 -21.09 11.58 16.83
N GLN A 244 -21.65 12.00 17.97
CA GLN A 244 -23.09 12.03 18.16
C GLN A 244 -23.80 12.96 17.17
N ARG A 245 -23.26 14.16 16.92
CA ARG A 245 -23.80 15.09 15.90
C ARG A 245 -23.72 14.49 14.49
N CYS A 246 -22.62 13.82 14.16
CA CYS A 246 -22.48 13.12 12.88
C CYS A 246 -23.56 12.04 12.74
N ARG A 247 -23.81 11.22 13.77
CA ARG A 247 -24.90 10.22 13.80
C ARG A 247 -26.30 10.83 13.69
N GLN A 248 -26.45 12.11 14.00
CA GLN A 248 -27.67 12.90 13.80
C GLN A 248 -27.73 13.54 12.42
N HIS A 249 -27.00 13.02 11.45
CA HIS A 249 -26.90 13.49 10.05
C HIS A 249 -26.34 14.92 9.91
N ARG A 250 -25.56 15.41 10.88
CA ARG A 250 -24.87 16.71 10.79
C ARG A 250 -23.56 16.51 10.04
N ASP A 251 -23.60 16.78 8.75
CA ASP A 251 -22.47 16.58 7.82
C ASP A 251 -21.24 17.44 8.16
N ASP A 252 -21.43 18.64 8.67
CA ASP A 252 -20.37 19.49 9.18
C ASP A 252 -19.51 18.77 10.26
N ALA A 253 -20.18 18.05 11.16
CA ALA A 253 -19.50 17.27 12.20
C ALA A 253 -18.80 16.02 11.63
N CYS A 254 -19.41 15.32 10.67
CA CYS A 254 -18.78 14.20 10.00
C CYS A 254 -17.51 14.63 9.24
N THR A 255 -17.61 15.72 8.49
CA THR A 255 -16.48 16.28 7.72
C THR A 255 -15.35 16.73 8.63
N ALA A 256 -15.65 17.43 9.73
CA ALA A 256 -14.64 17.86 10.69
C ALA A 256 -13.91 16.68 11.35
N LEU A 257 -14.64 15.60 11.71
CA LEU A 257 -14.02 14.39 12.22
C LEU A 257 -13.08 13.74 11.22
N LEU A 258 -13.50 13.58 9.96
CA LEU A 258 -12.64 12.98 8.92
C LEU A 258 -11.41 13.84 8.63
N GLN A 259 -11.52 15.19 8.71
CA GLN A 259 -10.39 16.10 8.55
C GLN A 259 -9.41 16.06 9.73
N SER A 260 -9.87 15.64 10.91
CA SER A 260 -9.01 15.51 12.10
C SER A 260 -8.19 14.22 12.13
N LEU A 261 -8.42 13.30 11.19
CA LEU A 261 -7.65 12.06 11.10
C LEU A 261 -6.19 12.33 10.73
N PRO A 262 -5.26 11.48 11.19
CA PRO A 262 -3.87 11.56 10.76
C PRO A 262 -3.73 11.50 9.24
N PRO A 263 -2.73 12.17 8.65
CA PRO A 263 -2.47 12.08 7.22
C PRO A 263 -2.33 10.62 6.76
N GLY A 264 -2.98 10.28 5.67
CA GLY A 264 -2.94 8.92 5.10
C GLY A 264 -3.90 7.91 5.72
N SER A 265 -4.63 8.25 6.82
CA SER A 265 -5.62 7.35 7.45
C SER A 265 -6.92 7.23 6.65
N LEU A 266 -7.25 8.20 5.81
CA LEU A 266 -8.45 8.13 4.97
C LEU A 266 -8.35 6.97 3.97
N PRO A 267 -9.31 6.05 3.94
CA PRO A 267 -9.35 4.99 2.95
C PRO A 267 -9.40 5.57 1.54
N ARG A 268 -8.54 5.11 0.67
CA ARG A 268 -8.55 5.57 -0.72
C ARG A 268 -9.73 4.95 -1.47
N PRO A 269 -10.49 5.73 -2.27
CA PRO A 269 -11.65 5.21 -2.99
C PRO A 269 -11.32 4.11 -4.00
N LEU A 270 -10.11 4.17 -4.59
CA LEU A 270 -9.53 3.11 -5.43
C LEU A 270 -8.23 2.58 -4.80
N ALA A 271 -8.02 1.28 -4.90
CA ALA A 271 -6.79 0.66 -4.44
C ALA A 271 -5.57 1.13 -5.25
N HIS A 272 -4.37 0.91 -4.71
CA HIS A 272 -3.11 1.29 -5.35
C HIS A 272 -2.96 0.74 -6.78
N ALA A 273 -3.53 -0.43 -7.09
CA ALA A 273 -3.50 -1.03 -8.41
C ALA A 273 -3.99 -0.08 -9.53
N ALA A 274 -5.00 0.75 -9.24
CA ALA A 274 -5.49 1.74 -10.20
C ALA A 274 -4.42 2.75 -10.61
N ARG A 275 -3.61 3.22 -9.63
CA ARG A 275 -2.51 4.15 -9.87
C ARG A 275 -1.33 3.49 -10.57
N VAL A 276 -1.02 2.24 -10.20
CA VAL A 276 0.00 1.43 -10.91
C VAL A 276 -0.36 1.29 -12.38
N LEU A 277 -1.62 0.99 -12.70
CA LEU A 277 -2.09 0.92 -14.09
C LEU A 277 -1.98 2.25 -14.83
N LEU A 278 -2.28 3.38 -14.16
CA LEU A 278 -2.11 4.70 -14.75
C LEU A 278 -0.64 4.99 -15.08
N VAL A 279 0.29 4.68 -14.17
CA VAL A 279 1.73 4.80 -14.43
C VAL A 279 2.14 3.93 -15.62
N ARG A 280 1.69 2.68 -15.66
CA ARG A 280 1.99 1.78 -16.79
C ARG A 280 1.45 2.31 -18.12
N GLU A 281 0.25 2.91 -18.11
CA GLU A 281 -0.29 3.54 -19.32
C GLU A 281 0.56 4.76 -19.74
N ALA A 282 1.03 5.58 -18.79
CA ALA A 282 1.96 6.67 -19.06
C ALA A 282 3.27 6.16 -19.66
N LEU A 283 3.86 5.10 -19.10
CA LEU A 283 5.10 4.50 -19.61
C LEU A 283 4.91 3.92 -21.02
N ARG A 284 3.78 3.24 -21.26
CA ARG A 284 3.43 2.70 -22.58
C ARG A 284 3.28 3.82 -23.62
N ALA A 285 2.54 4.88 -23.28
CA ALA A 285 2.33 6.01 -24.18
C ALA A 285 3.62 6.76 -24.53
N GLY A 286 4.50 6.92 -23.56
CA GLY A 286 5.74 7.69 -23.74
C GLY A 286 6.93 6.90 -24.27
N GLY A 287 6.84 5.57 -24.38
CA GLY A 287 7.89 4.74 -24.96
C GLY A 287 9.14 4.61 -24.08
N ARG A 288 10.27 4.30 -24.69
CA ARG A 288 11.50 3.84 -24.02
C ARG A 288 12.06 4.78 -22.94
N ASP A 289 11.92 6.09 -23.12
CA ASP A 289 12.47 7.09 -22.18
C ASP A 289 11.44 7.60 -21.17
N ALA A 290 10.23 7.05 -21.20
CA ALA A 290 9.13 7.49 -20.36
C ALA A 290 9.45 7.36 -18.86
N TYR A 291 10.09 6.26 -18.45
CA TYR A 291 10.48 6.06 -17.06
C TYR A 291 11.48 7.12 -16.58
N ARG A 292 12.49 7.44 -17.37
CA ARG A 292 13.46 8.51 -17.04
C ARG A 292 12.77 9.86 -16.89
N ARG A 293 11.80 10.18 -17.76
CA ARG A 293 11.01 11.43 -17.63
C ARG A 293 10.13 11.41 -16.37
N LEU A 294 9.55 10.27 -16.00
CA LEU A 294 8.74 10.12 -14.79
C LEU A 294 9.52 10.47 -13.52
N VAL A 295 10.79 10.04 -13.44
CA VAL A 295 11.62 10.24 -12.25
C VAL A 295 12.52 11.46 -12.31
N ALA A 296 12.59 12.17 -13.45
CA ALA A 296 13.53 13.27 -13.68
C ALA A 296 13.32 14.46 -12.72
N ASN A 297 12.09 14.73 -12.32
CA ASN A 297 11.79 15.86 -11.43
C ASN A 297 10.94 15.41 -10.21
N PRO A 298 11.57 14.94 -9.12
CA PRO A 298 10.85 14.44 -7.94
C PRO A 298 9.98 15.49 -7.23
N ARG A 299 10.23 16.78 -7.45
CA ARG A 299 9.49 17.88 -6.82
C ARG A 299 8.25 18.32 -7.61
N ALA A 300 8.14 17.90 -8.87
CA ALA A 300 6.99 18.25 -9.67
C ALA A 300 5.72 17.49 -9.19
N PRO A 301 4.53 18.09 -9.33
CA PRO A 301 3.27 17.40 -9.09
C PRO A 301 3.17 16.10 -9.87
N ILE A 302 2.53 15.09 -9.30
CA ILE A 302 2.40 13.75 -9.92
C ILE A 302 1.75 13.84 -11.31
N ALA A 303 0.75 14.69 -11.47
CA ALA A 303 0.08 14.89 -12.77
C ALA A 303 1.06 15.38 -13.85
N ASP A 304 1.95 16.31 -13.51
CA ASP A 304 2.94 16.86 -14.45
C ASP A 304 4.00 15.80 -14.80
N ARG A 305 4.42 15.02 -13.82
CA ARG A 305 5.36 13.90 -14.01
C ARG A 305 4.79 12.84 -14.94
N LEU A 306 3.52 12.46 -14.75
CA LEU A 306 2.81 11.51 -15.60
C LEU A 306 2.62 12.06 -17.02
N SER A 307 2.26 13.33 -17.17
CA SER A 307 2.13 14.00 -18.46
C SER A 307 3.48 14.04 -19.20
N SER A 308 4.57 14.39 -18.49
CA SER A 308 5.92 14.39 -19.04
C SER A 308 6.35 12.98 -19.46
N ALA A 309 6.07 11.98 -18.62
CA ALA A 309 6.36 10.59 -18.92
C ALA A 309 5.62 10.13 -20.19
N ALA A 310 4.32 10.39 -20.25
CA ALA A 310 3.47 9.96 -21.36
C ALA A 310 3.65 10.78 -22.65
N GLY A 311 4.15 12.03 -22.55
CA GLY A 311 4.20 12.98 -23.67
C GLY A 311 2.81 13.48 -24.12
N ILE A 312 1.79 13.37 -23.28
CA ILE A 312 0.41 13.83 -23.53
C ILE A 312 -0.17 14.49 -22.28
N ALA A 313 -1.21 15.29 -22.47
CA ALA A 313 -1.92 15.93 -21.35
C ALA A 313 -2.51 14.90 -20.39
N ILE A 314 -2.52 15.24 -19.09
CA ILE A 314 -3.00 14.32 -18.03
C ILE A 314 -4.45 13.85 -18.26
N ASP A 315 -5.33 14.73 -18.73
CA ASP A 315 -6.73 14.41 -19.00
C ASP A 315 -6.82 13.32 -20.11
N SER A 316 -6.04 13.45 -21.16
CA SER A 316 -5.94 12.45 -22.24
C SER A 316 -5.39 11.13 -21.74
N LEU A 317 -4.40 11.17 -20.84
CA LEU A 317 -3.84 9.97 -20.21
C LEU A 317 -4.89 9.25 -19.34
N VAL A 318 -5.63 10.01 -18.53
CA VAL A 318 -6.72 9.47 -17.68
C VAL A 318 -7.83 8.85 -18.52
N VAL A 319 -8.20 9.48 -19.64
CA VAL A 319 -9.18 8.91 -20.60
C VAL A 319 -8.67 7.57 -21.15
N ARG A 320 -7.42 7.48 -21.61
CA ARG A 320 -6.82 6.24 -22.11
C ARG A 320 -6.81 5.15 -21.03
N TRP A 321 -6.31 5.49 -19.85
CA TRP A 321 -6.29 4.57 -18.70
C TRP A 321 -7.69 4.02 -18.39
N ARG A 322 -8.69 4.92 -18.30
CA ARG A 322 -10.07 4.51 -18.03
C ARG A 322 -10.60 3.57 -19.10
N ASN A 323 -10.38 3.89 -20.38
CA ASN A 323 -10.82 3.04 -21.49
C ASN A 323 -10.12 1.68 -21.48
N ASP A 324 -8.84 1.62 -21.14
CA ASP A 324 -8.07 0.37 -21.00
C ASP A 324 -8.63 -0.51 -19.86
N VAL A 325 -8.99 0.12 -18.73
CA VAL A 325 -9.65 -0.58 -17.61
C VAL A 325 -11.05 -1.09 -18.01
N LEU A 326 -11.84 -0.28 -18.71
CA LEU A 326 -13.17 -0.67 -19.15
C LEU A 326 -13.13 -1.79 -20.19
N ALA A 327 -12.13 -1.80 -21.07
CA ALA A 327 -11.90 -2.87 -22.04
C ALA A 327 -11.55 -4.21 -21.39
N ALA A 328 -11.00 -4.19 -20.17
CA ALA A 328 -10.68 -5.39 -19.39
C ALA A 328 -11.90 -6.01 -18.66
N ARG A 329 -13.11 -5.59 -19.03
CA ARG A 329 -14.35 -6.20 -18.53
C ARG A 329 -14.26 -7.72 -18.70
N PRO A 330 -14.42 -8.49 -17.60
CA PRO A 330 -14.44 -9.95 -17.72
C PRO A 330 -15.55 -10.36 -18.70
N THR A 331 -15.15 -10.94 -19.80
CA THR A 331 -16.10 -11.56 -20.72
C THR A 331 -16.77 -12.70 -19.96
N SER A 332 -18.09 -12.70 -19.96
CA SER A 332 -19.02 -13.59 -19.29
C SER A 332 -18.37 -14.82 -18.65
N LEU A 333 -18.51 -14.95 -17.34
CA LEU A 333 -18.30 -16.23 -16.67
C LEU A 333 -19.12 -17.27 -17.46
N THR A 334 -18.46 -18.10 -18.22
CA THR A 334 -19.08 -19.34 -18.72
C THR A 334 -19.27 -20.19 -17.46
N LEU A 335 -20.40 -19.98 -16.79
CA LEU A 335 -20.77 -20.85 -15.69
C LEU A 335 -20.84 -22.25 -16.25
N PRO A 336 -20.12 -23.23 -15.70
CA PRO A 336 -20.27 -24.60 -16.16
C PRO A 336 -21.72 -24.99 -15.99
N TRP A 337 -22.26 -25.75 -16.97
CA TRP A 337 -23.67 -26.13 -17.03
C TRP A 337 -24.23 -26.72 -15.73
N TRP A 338 -23.39 -27.41 -14.95
CA TRP A 338 -23.75 -27.94 -13.62
C TRP A 338 -24.02 -26.86 -12.58
N ALA A 339 -23.42 -25.65 -12.69
CA ALA A 339 -23.72 -24.52 -11.80
C ALA A 339 -25.14 -24.00 -12.00
N GLY A 340 -25.64 -24.04 -13.25
CA GLY A 340 -27.04 -23.76 -13.55
C GLY A 340 -27.98 -24.80 -12.92
N LEU A 341 -27.65 -26.09 -13.01
CA LEU A 341 -28.42 -27.15 -12.36
C LEU A 341 -28.39 -27.03 -10.83
N ALA A 342 -27.23 -26.70 -10.24
CA ALA A 342 -27.10 -26.45 -8.81
C ALA A 342 -27.98 -25.27 -8.36
N ALA A 343 -27.99 -24.18 -9.10
CA ALA A 343 -28.83 -23.02 -8.81
C ALA A 343 -30.32 -23.36 -8.86
N ILE A 344 -30.77 -24.13 -9.90
CA ILE A 344 -32.13 -24.60 -9.98
C ILE A 344 -32.46 -25.52 -8.80
N GLY A 345 -31.58 -26.48 -8.46
CA GLY A 345 -31.75 -27.37 -7.30
C GLY A 345 -31.92 -26.61 -5.98
N TRP A 346 -31.06 -25.63 -5.74
CA TRP A 346 -31.17 -24.79 -4.53
C TRP A 346 -32.46 -23.96 -4.52
N THR A 347 -32.85 -23.38 -5.65
CA THR A 347 -34.11 -22.61 -5.78
C THR A 347 -35.32 -23.51 -5.49
N ALA A 348 -35.31 -24.75 -6.01
CA ALA A 348 -36.36 -25.70 -5.72
C ALA A 348 -36.43 -26.11 -4.25
N ILE A 349 -35.28 -26.37 -3.62
CA ILE A 349 -35.17 -26.67 -2.18
C ILE A 349 -35.70 -25.51 -1.34
N PHE A 350 -35.27 -24.28 -1.60
CA PHE A 350 -35.75 -23.11 -0.86
C PHE A 350 -37.22 -22.85 -1.10
N GLY A 351 -37.71 -23.02 -2.33
CA GLY A 351 -39.14 -22.91 -2.65
C GLY A 351 -39.97 -23.95 -1.88
N PHE A 352 -39.53 -25.20 -1.87
CA PHE A 352 -40.21 -26.27 -1.11
C PHE A 352 -40.17 -26.00 0.41
N CYS A 353 -39.05 -25.54 0.95
CA CYS A 353 -38.94 -25.16 2.37
C CYS A 353 -39.86 -23.97 2.69
N ALA A 354 -39.96 -22.98 1.82
CA ALA A 354 -40.86 -21.84 1.98
C ALA A 354 -42.34 -22.27 1.99
N LEU A 355 -42.74 -23.15 1.05
CA LEU A 355 -44.09 -23.67 0.99
C LEU A 355 -44.48 -24.51 2.25
N ARG A 356 -43.49 -25.17 2.85
CA ARG A 356 -43.70 -26.01 4.02
C ARG A 356 -43.65 -25.25 5.35
N SER A 357 -43.08 -24.04 5.31
CA SER A 357 -42.96 -23.20 6.51
C SER A 357 -44.32 -22.62 6.88
N SER A 358 -44.84 -22.96 8.09
CA SER A 358 -46.10 -22.42 8.62
C SER A 358 -46.06 -20.88 8.86
N ARG A 359 -44.88 -20.28 8.84
CA ARG A 359 -44.71 -18.82 9.01
C ARG A 359 -45.11 -17.99 7.78
N TRP A 360 -45.31 -18.62 6.64
CA TRP A 360 -45.70 -17.97 5.37
C TRP A 360 -47.21 -18.20 5.05
N ARG A 361 -47.95 -18.80 5.96
CA ARG A 361 -49.42 -18.88 5.86
C ARG A 361 -49.99 -17.64 6.54
N LEU A 362 -50.20 -16.58 5.75
CA LEU A 362 -51.08 -15.48 6.11
C LEU A 362 -52.53 -15.92 6.01
#